data_caf2b6ca6465ee95bb5fee7cfd45a9cd
#
_entry.id   caf2b6ca6465ee95bb5fee7cfd45a9cd
#
_cell.length_a   1.000
_cell.length_b   1.000
_cell.length_c   1.000
_cell.angle_alpha   90.00
_cell.angle_beta   90.00
_cell.angle_gamma   90.00
#
_symmetry.space_group_name_H-M   'P 1'
#
loop_
_entity.id
_entity.type
_entity.pdbx_description
1 polymer ?
#
loop_
_entity_poly.entity_id
_entity_poly.type
_entity_poly.pdbx_seq_one_letter_code
_entity_poly.pdbx_strand_id
1 'polypeptide(L)'
;MLKKPTIYLAIFSLSVFSTVAQDDAEFEQYLKEQQTEFQEFQDKREQEFQAFVERWREAEQAYRKEVAEKWDDAKLPDKKRWVEYSDDKSRRTIVDYENNTITVEVLDDSDDADVLNTAKAEVKRLNETSAQEAVESDPVLINAGMSVNSRSQKQPQKSESLLGRKVEAQDLSQQKVQRSGKRASVTIKMPDAAVSDRVKRVLPAAETYARQWGVPTELVIAVIHTESSFNPLARSHIPAFGLMQIVPTSAGKDITGFLHGQQRLLTPEYLFDPNRNIQAGSVYFHLLINRYFKDVRNTQSRFYMAIAAYNTGPGNVARAMTNTTSLTRASRAANQMSPKQVYEHLMTYLPASETKNYLTKVTEREAHYQKTLGL
;
A
#
# COMPACT_ATOMS: atom_id res chain seq x y z
N MET A 1 -31.43 1.71 -94.22
CA MET A 1 -31.78 2.60 -93.09
C MET A 1 -31.54 1.90 -91.78
N LEU A 2 -30.39 2.17 -91.19
CA LEU A 2 -29.93 1.54 -89.94
C LEU A 2 -30.36 2.40 -88.76
N LYS A 3 -31.15 1.85 -87.82
CA LYS A 3 -31.48 2.48 -86.54
C LYS A 3 -30.39 2.13 -85.54
N LYS A 4 -29.80 3.17 -84.95
CA LYS A 4 -28.86 3.06 -83.84
C LYS A 4 -29.58 2.72 -82.53
N PRO A 5 -29.05 1.80 -81.63
CA PRO A 5 -29.58 1.64 -80.32
C PRO A 5 -29.01 2.68 -79.38
N THR A 6 -29.86 3.31 -78.61
CA THR A 6 -29.53 4.24 -77.51
C THR A 6 -29.11 3.44 -76.30
N ILE A 7 -27.86 3.66 -75.82
CA ILE A 7 -27.34 3.08 -74.60
C ILE A 7 -27.85 3.91 -73.44
N TYR A 8 -28.68 3.32 -72.57
CA TYR A 8 -28.95 3.83 -71.22
C TYR A 8 -27.81 3.40 -70.29
N LEU A 9 -26.97 4.35 -69.95
CA LEU A 9 -25.97 4.17 -68.91
C LEU A 9 -26.65 4.44 -67.57
N ALA A 10 -26.86 3.37 -66.78
CA ALA A 10 -27.45 3.48 -65.45
C ALA A 10 -26.42 4.09 -64.52
N ILE A 11 -26.74 5.24 -63.93
CA ILE A 11 -26.04 5.86 -62.84
C ILE A 11 -26.43 5.06 -61.56
N PHE A 12 -25.59 4.06 -61.20
CA PHE A 12 -25.74 3.30 -59.98
C PHE A 12 -24.36 3.21 -59.32
N SER A 13 -23.82 4.32 -58.75
CA SER A 13 -22.57 4.26 -57.99
C SER A 13 -22.28 5.47 -57.09
N LEU A 14 -23.28 6.17 -56.55
CA LEU A 14 -23.02 7.28 -55.62
C LEU A 14 -23.66 7.13 -54.23
N SER A 15 -24.48 6.11 -53.98
CA SER A 15 -25.16 5.98 -52.68
C SER A 15 -24.46 5.03 -51.67
N VAL A 16 -23.49 4.23 -52.14
CA VAL A 16 -22.79 3.26 -51.22
C VAL A 16 -21.61 3.93 -50.50
N PHE A 17 -20.98 4.93 -51.12
CA PHE A 17 -19.84 5.63 -50.47
C PHE A 17 -20.25 6.61 -49.37
N SER A 18 -21.49 7.11 -49.38
CA SER A 18 -21.95 8.03 -48.35
C SER A 18 -22.38 7.34 -47.05
N THR A 19 -22.88 6.12 -47.11
CA THR A 19 -23.26 5.36 -45.90
C THR A 19 -22.04 4.86 -45.11
N VAL A 20 -20.98 4.38 -45.78
CA VAL A 20 -19.75 3.94 -45.11
C VAL A 20 -19.03 5.11 -44.45
N ALA A 21 -18.98 6.27 -45.10
CA ALA A 21 -18.35 7.47 -44.53
C ALA A 21 -19.17 8.08 -43.37
N GLN A 22 -20.47 7.88 -43.35
CA GLN A 22 -21.35 8.34 -42.28
C GLN A 22 -21.26 7.41 -41.06
N ASP A 23 -21.21 6.08 -41.27
CA ASP A 23 -20.97 5.09 -40.20
C ASP A 23 -19.61 5.30 -39.55
N ASP A 24 -18.55 5.60 -40.31
CA ASP A 24 -17.23 5.92 -39.80
C ASP A 24 -17.22 7.21 -38.93
N ALA A 25 -17.94 8.24 -39.38
CA ALA A 25 -18.04 9.51 -38.65
C ALA A 25 -18.84 9.37 -37.32
N GLU A 26 -19.93 8.60 -37.35
CA GLU A 26 -20.72 8.28 -36.14
C GLU A 26 -19.91 7.41 -35.16
N PHE A 27 -19.13 6.47 -35.66
CA PHE A 27 -18.25 5.66 -34.85
C PHE A 27 -17.13 6.49 -34.22
N GLU A 28 -16.48 7.38 -34.97
CA GLU A 28 -15.47 8.32 -34.46
C GLU A 28 -16.06 9.26 -33.40
N GLN A 29 -17.27 9.75 -33.61
CA GLN A 29 -17.97 10.58 -32.63
C GLN A 29 -18.29 9.78 -31.37
N TYR A 30 -18.77 8.56 -31.48
CA TYR A 30 -19.02 7.65 -30.35
C TYR A 30 -17.77 7.39 -29.56
N LEU A 31 -16.64 7.10 -30.23
CA LEU A 31 -15.34 6.90 -29.54
C LEU A 31 -14.90 8.15 -28.79
N LYS A 32 -15.08 9.32 -29.38
CA LYS A 32 -14.73 10.60 -28.74
C LYS A 32 -15.62 10.89 -27.52
N GLU A 33 -16.92 10.61 -27.61
CA GLU A 33 -17.86 10.74 -26.51
C GLU A 33 -17.46 9.80 -25.36
N GLN A 34 -17.16 8.52 -25.66
CA GLN A 34 -16.70 7.55 -24.69
C GLN A 34 -15.37 7.97 -24.03
N GLN A 35 -14.44 8.53 -24.80
CA GLN A 35 -13.19 9.06 -24.25
C GLN A 35 -13.43 10.26 -23.34
N THR A 36 -14.35 11.14 -23.71
CA THR A 36 -14.70 12.33 -22.92
C THR A 36 -15.36 11.94 -21.60
N GLU A 37 -16.40 11.09 -21.66
CA GLU A 37 -17.07 10.56 -20.47
C GLU A 37 -16.09 9.85 -19.53
N PHE A 38 -15.16 9.08 -20.11
CA PHE A 38 -14.13 8.40 -19.33
C PHE A 38 -13.16 9.39 -18.67
N GLN A 39 -12.72 10.43 -19.39
CA GLN A 39 -11.86 11.47 -18.83
C GLN A 39 -12.57 12.22 -17.69
N GLU A 40 -13.81 12.61 -17.88
CA GLU A 40 -14.64 13.24 -16.84
C GLU A 40 -14.78 12.34 -15.61
N PHE A 41 -15.00 11.03 -15.81
CA PHE A 41 -15.02 10.07 -14.73
C PHE A 41 -13.68 10.00 -13.98
N GLN A 42 -12.55 9.99 -14.70
CA GLN A 42 -11.22 9.99 -14.08
C GLN A 42 -10.97 11.26 -13.27
N ASP A 43 -11.28 12.42 -13.86
CA ASP A 43 -11.09 13.73 -13.22
C ASP A 43 -11.95 13.84 -11.95
N LYS A 44 -13.20 13.37 -12.00
CA LYS A 44 -14.07 13.29 -10.84
C LYS A 44 -13.49 12.40 -9.74
N ARG A 45 -12.99 11.21 -10.07
CA ARG A 45 -12.36 10.31 -9.09
C ARG A 45 -11.08 10.89 -8.49
N GLU A 46 -10.30 11.60 -9.29
CA GLU A 46 -9.12 12.34 -8.79
C GLU A 46 -9.53 13.41 -7.80
N GLN A 47 -10.55 14.22 -8.13
CA GLN A 47 -11.09 15.26 -7.25
C GLN A 47 -11.65 14.66 -5.95
N GLU A 48 -12.43 13.57 -6.03
CA GLU A 48 -12.95 12.86 -4.85
C GLU A 48 -11.82 12.36 -3.95
N PHE A 49 -10.75 11.83 -4.54
CA PHE A 49 -9.58 11.39 -3.78
C PHE A 49 -8.81 12.54 -3.14
N GLN A 50 -8.58 13.64 -3.86
CA GLN A 50 -7.94 14.83 -3.29
C GLN A 50 -8.78 15.43 -2.16
N ALA A 51 -10.09 15.48 -2.33
CA ALA A 51 -11.01 15.90 -1.29
C ALA A 51 -10.99 14.96 -0.06
N PHE A 52 -10.85 13.65 -0.28
CA PHE A 52 -10.64 12.69 0.81
C PHE A 52 -9.32 12.93 1.53
N VAL A 53 -8.22 13.12 0.81
CA VAL A 53 -6.89 13.39 1.40
C VAL A 53 -6.91 14.66 2.24
N GLU A 54 -7.59 15.70 1.76
CA GLU A 54 -7.71 16.94 2.53
C GLU A 54 -8.54 16.76 3.80
N ARG A 55 -9.74 16.15 3.70
CA ARG A 55 -10.53 15.81 4.88
C ARG A 55 -9.77 14.93 5.87
N TRP A 56 -8.97 13.99 5.38
CA TRP A 56 -8.13 13.15 6.25
C TRP A 56 -7.07 13.97 6.98
N ARG A 57 -6.38 14.87 6.28
CA ARG A 57 -5.40 15.77 6.91
C ARG A 57 -6.04 16.67 7.97
N GLU A 58 -7.19 17.23 7.66
CA GLU A 58 -7.97 18.04 8.59
C GLU A 58 -8.40 17.22 9.82
N ALA A 59 -8.92 16.02 9.60
CA ALA A 59 -9.32 15.09 10.67
C ALA A 59 -8.12 14.66 11.53
N GLU A 60 -6.97 14.37 10.90
CA GLU A 60 -5.74 14.05 11.63
C GLU A 60 -5.25 15.23 12.47
N GLN A 61 -5.26 16.43 11.93
CA GLN A 61 -4.86 17.64 12.66
C GLN A 61 -5.81 17.95 13.82
N ALA A 62 -7.13 17.84 13.59
CA ALA A 62 -8.14 18.05 14.63
C ALA A 62 -7.98 17.03 15.76
N TYR A 63 -7.83 15.74 15.42
CA TYR A 63 -7.65 14.69 16.42
C TYR A 63 -6.32 14.83 17.17
N ARG A 64 -5.24 15.21 16.49
CA ARG A 64 -3.95 15.52 17.12
C ARG A 64 -4.07 16.66 18.12
N LYS A 65 -4.83 17.70 17.79
CA LYS A 65 -5.08 18.84 18.69
C LYS A 65 -5.90 18.41 19.92
N GLU A 66 -6.96 17.62 19.72
CA GLU A 66 -7.77 17.06 20.80
C GLU A 66 -6.93 16.23 21.79
N VAL A 67 -6.09 15.35 21.23
CA VAL A 67 -5.17 14.52 22.04
C VAL A 67 -4.14 15.38 22.77
N ALA A 68 -3.62 16.42 22.13
CA ALA A 68 -2.61 17.33 22.71
C ALA A 68 -3.13 18.15 23.90
N GLU A 69 -4.44 18.22 24.12
CA GLU A 69 -5.01 18.83 25.34
C GLU A 69 -4.62 18.09 26.62
N LYS A 70 -4.32 16.78 26.51
CA LYS A 70 -3.93 15.94 27.63
C LYS A 70 -2.50 15.37 27.53
N TRP A 71 -1.99 15.20 26.30
CA TRP A 71 -0.71 14.53 26.03
C TRP A 71 0.29 15.48 25.39
N ASP A 72 1.43 15.70 26.03
CA ASP A 72 2.51 16.54 25.47
C ASP A 72 3.09 15.96 24.17
N ASP A 73 2.96 14.64 23.96
CA ASP A 73 3.45 13.90 22.81
C ASP A 73 2.30 13.16 22.10
N ALA A 74 1.41 13.89 21.40
CA ALA A 74 0.33 13.29 20.63
C ALA A 74 0.85 12.29 19.58
N LYS A 75 0.62 11.00 19.80
CA LYS A 75 1.00 9.92 18.87
C LYS A 75 -0.24 9.51 18.07
N LEU A 76 -0.05 9.30 16.78
CA LEU A 76 -1.09 8.79 15.86
C LEU A 76 -0.60 7.53 15.17
N PRO A 77 -1.50 6.70 14.63
CA PRO A 77 -1.11 5.55 13.82
C PRO A 77 -0.21 5.94 12.65
N ASP A 78 0.74 5.06 12.33
CA ASP A 78 1.64 5.23 11.20
C ASP A 78 1.85 3.88 10.44
N LYS A 79 2.86 3.80 9.61
CA LYS A 79 3.17 2.57 8.86
C LYS A 79 3.39 1.35 9.77
N LYS A 80 4.02 1.56 10.94
CA LYS A 80 4.51 0.49 11.83
C LYS A 80 3.75 0.36 13.13
N ARG A 81 2.98 1.38 13.48
CA ARG A 81 2.30 1.45 14.76
C ARG A 81 0.82 1.70 14.57
N TRP A 82 0.03 0.97 15.33
CA TRP A 82 -1.36 1.30 15.58
C TRP A 82 -1.46 1.97 16.94
N VAL A 83 -2.23 3.05 17.04
CA VAL A 83 -2.38 3.86 18.26
C VAL A 83 -3.85 4.16 18.47
N GLU A 84 -4.33 3.91 19.67
CA GLU A 84 -5.71 4.19 20.07
C GLU A 84 -5.71 4.90 21.44
N TYR A 85 -6.65 5.80 21.62
CA TYR A 85 -6.91 6.47 22.88
C TYR A 85 -8.28 6.08 23.41
N SER A 86 -8.44 6.04 24.76
CA SER A 86 -9.76 5.95 25.37
C SER A 86 -10.61 7.18 25.01
N ASP A 87 -11.93 7.09 25.20
CA ASP A 87 -12.87 8.17 24.84
C ASP A 87 -12.52 9.47 25.54
N ASP A 88 -12.14 9.37 26.83
CA ASP A 88 -11.72 10.51 27.64
C ASP A 88 -10.27 10.93 27.42
N LYS A 89 -9.52 10.26 26.53
CA LYS A 89 -8.11 10.51 26.23
C LYS A 89 -7.16 10.39 27.44
N SER A 90 -7.57 9.73 28.52
CA SER A 90 -6.69 9.49 29.67
C SER A 90 -5.77 8.28 29.48
N ARG A 91 -6.09 7.36 28.57
CA ARG A 91 -5.32 6.17 28.26
C ARG A 91 -4.95 6.15 26.77
N ARG A 92 -3.74 5.65 26.49
CA ARG A 92 -3.25 5.39 25.14
C ARG A 92 -2.70 3.98 25.04
N THR A 93 -3.11 3.26 23.99
CA THR A 93 -2.58 1.93 23.68
C THR A 93 -1.85 1.98 22.34
N ILE A 94 -0.62 1.46 22.29
CA ILE A 94 0.25 1.45 21.12
C ILE A 94 0.63 0.01 20.81
N VAL A 95 0.32 -0.48 19.62
CA VAL A 95 0.86 -1.73 19.07
C VAL A 95 1.96 -1.37 18.09
N ASP A 96 3.20 -1.67 18.47
CA ASP A 96 4.38 -1.46 17.63
C ASP A 96 4.76 -2.78 16.96
N TYR A 97 4.43 -2.89 15.69
CA TYR A 97 4.67 -4.10 14.88
C TYR A 97 6.16 -4.29 14.54
N GLU A 98 6.92 -3.20 14.45
CA GLU A 98 8.35 -3.27 14.12
C GLU A 98 9.16 -3.77 15.35
N ASN A 99 8.87 -3.24 16.52
CA ASN A 99 9.53 -3.63 17.77
C ASN A 99 8.85 -4.82 18.47
N ASN A 100 7.72 -5.29 17.91
CA ASN A 100 6.93 -6.40 18.44
C ASN A 100 6.52 -6.19 19.90
N THR A 101 5.98 -4.98 20.21
CA THR A 101 5.57 -4.58 21.56
C THR A 101 4.15 -4.02 21.60
N ILE A 102 3.53 -4.13 22.78
CA ILE A 102 2.32 -3.41 23.14
C ILE A 102 2.66 -2.49 24.31
N THR A 103 2.37 -1.20 24.18
CA THR A 103 2.55 -0.22 25.26
C THR A 103 1.20 0.35 25.65
N VAL A 104 0.87 0.24 26.94
CA VAL A 104 -0.31 0.90 27.52
C VAL A 104 0.18 2.03 28.42
N GLU A 105 -0.28 3.22 28.16
CA GLU A 105 0.04 4.44 28.90
C GLU A 105 -1.22 5.03 29.52
N VAL A 106 -1.16 5.45 30.76
CA VAL A 106 -2.26 6.13 31.49
C VAL A 106 -1.79 7.44 32.08
N LEU A 107 -2.68 8.43 32.10
CA LEU A 107 -2.47 9.76 32.67
C LEU A 107 -3.30 9.86 33.96
N ASP A 108 -2.84 9.21 35.02
CA ASP A 108 -3.45 9.31 36.33
C ASP A 108 -2.43 9.02 37.45
N ASP A 109 -2.85 9.22 38.69
CA ASP A 109 -2.06 8.92 39.87
C ASP A 109 -2.36 7.51 40.45
N SER A 110 -2.96 6.61 39.64
CA SER A 110 -3.23 5.22 40.00
C SER A 110 -1.94 4.51 40.49
N ASP A 111 -2.10 3.58 41.40
CA ASP A 111 -0.98 2.74 41.80
C ASP A 111 -0.52 1.76 40.71
N ASP A 112 0.64 1.12 40.90
CA ASP A 112 1.19 0.23 39.89
C ASP A 112 0.31 -1.01 39.64
N ALA A 113 -0.45 -1.45 40.65
CA ALA A 113 -1.37 -2.60 40.49
C ALA A 113 -2.53 -2.26 39.58
N ASP A 114 -3.10 -1.07 39.69
CA ASP A 114 -4.18 -0.58 38.83
C ASP A 114 -3.72 -0.38 37.39
N VAL A 115 -2.51 0.18 37.20
CA VAL A 115 -1.90 0.34 35.86
C VAL A 115 -1.67 -1.03 35.20
N LEU A 116 -1.19 -2.01 35.95
CA LEU A 116 -1.01 -3.38 35.44
C LEU A 116 -2.34 -4.06 35.12
N ASN A 117 -3.38 -3.85 35.92
CA ASN A 117 -4.71 -4.38 35.66
C ASN A 117 -5.32 -3.74 34.40
N THR A 118 -5.15 -2.43 34.21
CA THR A 118 -5.56 -1.72 33.01
C THR A 118 -4.83 -2.29 31.79
N ALA A 119 -3.52 -2.51 31.86
CA ALA A 119 -2.76 -3.11 30.75
C ALA A 119 -3.24 -4.52 30.42
N LYS A 120 -3.57 -5.36 31.44
CA LYS A 120 -4.14 -6.69 31.22
C LYS A 120 -5.49 -6.63 30.51
N ALA A 121 -6.36 -5.72 30.91
CA ALA A 121 -7.67 -5.52 30.27
C ALA A 121 -7.52 -5.10 28.80
N GLU A 122 -6.59 -4.19 28.52
CA GLU A 122 -6.31 -3.74 27.15
C GLU A 122 -5.76 -4.87 26.27
N VAL A 123 -4.82 -5.65 26.75
CA VAL A 123 -4.29 -6.81 26.00
C VAL A 123 -5.39 -7.84 25.73
N LYS A 124 -6.26 -8.09 26.69
CA LYS A 124 -7.43 -8.97 26.49
C LYS A 124 -8.33 -8.42 25.38
N ARG A 125 -8.67 -7.13 25.41
CA ARG A 125 -9.47 -6.44 24.40
C ARG A 125 -8.81 -6.54 23.01
N LEU A 126 -7.51 -6.24 22.90
CA LEU A 126 -6.77 -6.32 21.64
C LEU A 126 -6.72 -7.73 21.05
N ASN A 127 -6.67 -8.77 21.88
CA ASN A 127 -6.76 -10.16 21.41
C ASN A 127 -8.08 -10.48 20.71
N GLU A 128 -9.14 -9.77 21.07
CA GLU A 128 -10.51 -9.92 20.54
C GLU A 128 -10.81 -8.94 19.42
N THR A 129 -10.05 -7.82 19.32
CA THR A 129 -10.20 -6.78 18.31
C THR A 129 -9.68 -7.26 16.95
N SER A 130 -10.50 -7.15 15.94
CA SER A 130 -10.09 -7.39 14.54
C SER A 130 -9.52 -6.14 13.87
N ALA A 131 -8.79 -6.32 12.78
CA ALA A 131 -8.31 -5.21 11.98
C ALA A 131 -9.48 -4.39 11.39
N GLN A 132 -10.60 -5.03 11.05
CA GLN A 132 -11.78 -4.35 10.56
C GLN A 132 -12.42 -3.46 11.62
N GLU A 133 -12.65 -3.97 12.84
CA GLU A 133 -13.17 -3.19 13.96
C GLU A 133 -12.27 -1.99 14.28
N ALA A 134 -10.94 -2.18 14.24
CA ALA A 134 -9.99 -1.11 14.47
C ALA A 134 -10.03 0.00 13.39
N VAL A 135 -10.35 -0.32 12.13
CA VAL A 135 -10.62 0.66 11.08
C VAL A 135 -11.95 1.38 11.31
N GLU A 136 -12.99 0.63 11.65
CA GLU A 136 -14.35 1.14 11.86
C GLU A 136 -14.45 2.07 13.08
N SER A 137 -13.57 1.88 14.07
CA SER A 137 -13.48 2.71 15.27
C SER A 137 -12.44 3.85 15.20
N ASP A 138 -11.67 3.95 14.12
CA ASP A 138 -10.61 4.97 13.99
C ASP A 138 -11.22 6.37 13.78
N PRO A 139 -11.04 7.31 14.74
CA PRO A 139 -11.68 8.62 14.68
C PRO A 139 -11.25 9.46 13.47
N VAL A 140 -10.00 9.30 13.03
CA VAL A 140 -9.48 10.06 11.89
C VAL A 140 -10.11 9.56 10.60
N LEU A 141 -10.23 8.23 10.44
CA LEU A 141 -10.84 7.64 9.23
C LEU A 141 -12.34 7.92 9.17
N ILE A 142 -13.05 7.84 10.30
CA ILE A 142 -14.48 8.20 10.43
C ILE A 142 -14.69 9.65 10.01
N ASN A 143 -13.93 10.59 10.60
CA ASN A 143 -14.07 12.03 10.34
C ASN A 143 -13.63 12.42 8.92
N ALA A 144 -12.73 11.65 8.30
CA ALA A 144 -12.39 11.81 6.89
C ALA A 144 -13.49 11.31 5.93
N GLY A 145 -14.58 10.73 6.47
CA GLY A 145 -15.69 10.21 5.67
C GLY A 145 -15.39 8.86 5.02
N MET A 146 -14.45 8.09 5.58
CA MET A 146 -14.22 6.72 5.15
C MET A 146 -15.34 5.83 5.67
N SER A 147 -16.20 5.36 4.79
CA SER A 147 -17.23 4.40 5.12
C SER A 147 -16.75 3.00 4.77
N VAL A 148 -16.40 2.23 5.78
CA VAL A 148 -16.13 0.81 5.62
C VAL A 148 -17.49 0.11 5.41
N ASN A 149 -17.97 0.15 4.16
CA ASN A 149 -19.19 -0.56 3.80
C ASN A 149 -18.92 -2.07 3.85
N SER A 150 -19.33 -2.71 4.90
CA SER A 150 -19.36 -4.16 5.12
C SER A 150 -20.16 -4.96 4.04
N ARG A 151 -20.72 -4.28 3.03
CA ARG A 151 -21.56 -4.88 1.97
C ARG A 151 -20.82 -5.61 0.86
N SER A 152 -19.50 -5.51 0.75
CA SER A 152 -18.75 -6.20 -0.32
C SER A 152 -18.09 -7.53 0.11
N GLN A 153 -18.23 -7.95 1.36
CA GLN A 153 -17.69 -9.24 1.80
C GLN A 153 -18.80 -10.28 1.93
N LYS A 154 -19.01 -11.06 0.87
CA LYS A 154 -19.87 -12.25 0.86
C LYS A 154 -19.28 -13.48 1.58
N GLN A 155 -18.19 -13.34 2.30
CA GLN A 155 -17.71 -14.35 3.24
C GLN A 155 -17.16 -13.64 4.48
N PRO A 156 -17.64 -13.96 5.68
CA PRO A 156 -16.92 -13.62 6.90
C PRO A 156 -15.68 -14.51 6.93
N GLN A 157 -14.57 -14.06 6.35
CA GLN A 157 -13.30 -14.57 6.82
C GLN A 157 -13.28 -14.28 8.31
N LYS A 158 -13.04 -15.34 9.09
CA LYS A 158 -12.89 -15.28 10.54
C LYS A 158 -12.05 -14.03 10.84
N SER A 159 -12.67 -13.02 11.43
CA SER A 159 -12.06 -11.70 11.68
C SER A 159 -10.74 -11.94 12.43
N GLU A 160 -9.65 -11.70 11.74
CA GLU A 160 -8.31 -12.00 12.25
C GLU A 160 -7.95 -10.96 13.31
N SER A 161 -7.47 -11.43 14.47
CA SER A 161 -7.00 -10.54 15.54
C SER A 161 -5.98 -9.53 15.04
N LEU A 162 -6.13 -8.28 15.46
CA LEU A 162 -5.20 -7.19 15.16
C LEU A 162 -3.74 -7.55 15.49
N LEU A 163 -3.51 -8.29 16.57
CA LEU A 163 -2.17 -8.68 17.02
C LEU A 163 -1.54 -9.82 16.21
N GLY A 164 -2.36 -10.59 15.48
CA GLY A 164 -1.91 -11.77 14.75
C GLY A 164 -1.81 -13.05 15.58
N ARG A 165 -1.72 -12.92 16.90
CA ARG A 165 -1.64 -14.00 17.88
C ARG A 165 -2.22 -13.52 19.19
N LYS A 166 -2.78 -14.44 19.97
CA LYS A 166 -3.12 -14.15 21.37
C LYS A 166 -1.84 -13.89 22.18
N VAL A 167 -1.85 -12.78 22.91
CA VAL A 167 -0.86 -12.43 23.92
C VAL A 167 -1.43 -12.84 25.26
N GLU A 168 -0.77 -13.77 25.95
CA GLU A 168 -1.27 -14.34 27.21
C GLU A 168 -0.98 -13.38 28.38
N ALA A 169 -1.90 -13.37 29.36
CA ALA A 169 -1.77 -12.51 30.54
C ALA A 169 -0.55 -12.88 31.41
N GLN A 170 0.02 -14.06 31.24
CA GLN A 170 1.26 -14.51 31.91
C GLN A 170 2.48 -13.69 31.49
N ASP A 171 2.50 -13.18 30.24
CA ASP A 171 3.54 -12.32 29.72
C ASP A 171 3.57 -10.94 30.45
N LEU A 172 2.50 -10.63 31.18
CA LEU A 172 2.30 -9.37 31.90
C LEU A 172 2.80 -9.43 33.37
N SER A 173 2.94 -10.62 33.95
CA SER A 173 3.24 -10.78 35.39
C SER A 173 4.64 -10.28 35.81
N GLN A 174 5.56 -10.13 34.86
CA GLN A 174 6.93 -9.67 35.09
C GLN A 174 7.18 -8.22 34.60
N GLN A 175 6.16 -7.54 34.13
CA GLN A 175 6.29 -6.17 33.57
C GLN A 175 6.39 -5.16 34.74
N LYS A 176 7.25 -4.17 34.53
CA LYS A 176 7.41 -3.04 35.46
C LYS A 176 6.67 -1.81 34.93
N VAL A 177 5.99 -1.15 35.84
CA VAL A 177 5.41 0.17 35.55
C VAL A 177 6.55 1.19 35.51
N GLN A 178 6.59 1.96 34.42
CA GLN A 178 7.51 3.09 34.27
C GLN A 178 6.70 4.38 34.46
N ARG A 179 7.22 5.34 35.24
CA ARG A 179 6.57 6.61 35.49
C ARG A 179 7.40 7.79 35.00
N SER A 180 6.71 8.75 34.37
CA SER A 180 7.30 10.01 33.95
C SER A 180 6.28 11.14 34.17
N GLY A 181 6.43 11.90 35.24
CA GLY A 181 5.43 12.86 35.69
C GLY A 181 4.11 12.18 36.04
N LYS A 182 3.01 12.64 35.49
CA LYS A 182 1.68 12.03 35.66
C LYS A 182 1.42 10.82 34.75
N ARG A 183 2.37 10.46 33.89
CA ARG A 183 2.23 9.33 32.98
C ARG A 183 2.82 8.06 33.59
N ALA A 184 2.01 7.01 33.67
CA ALA A 184 2.45 5.66 33.94
C ALA A 184 2.35 4.81 32.68
N SER A 185 3.28 3.90 32.44
CA SER A 185 3.32 3.06 31.26
C SER A 185 3.77 1.65 31.54
N VAL A 186 3.19 0.70 30.80
CA VAL A 186 3.61 -0.71 30.77
C VAL A 186 3.89 -1.10 29.34
N THR A 187 5.09 -1.60 29.07
CA THR A 187 5.45 -2.12 27.74
C THR A 187 5.60 -3.63 27.82
N ILE A 188 4.87 -4.32 26.97
CA ILE A 188 4.77 -5.77 26.88
C ILE A 188 5.43 -6.21 25.58
N LYS A 189 6.43 -7.07 25.65
CA LYS A 189 7.01 -7.70 24.47
C LYS A 189 6.06 -8.81 24.00
N MET A 190 5.60 -8.74 22.76
CA MET A 190 4.85 -9.84 22.15
C MET A 190 5.80 -11.03 21.91
N PRO A 191 5.30 -12.28 21.98
CA PRO A 191 6.12 -13.45 21.66
C PRO A 191 6.77 -13.35 20.28
N ASP A 192 8.02 -13.80 20.13
CA ASP A 192 8.74 -13.75 18.84
C ASP A 192 7.98 -14.52 17.74
N ALA A 193 7.24 -15.56 18.11
CA ALA A 193 6.32 -16.26 17.22
C ALA A 193 5.21 -15.39 16.60
N ALA A 194 4.89 -14.22 17.19
CA ALA A 194 3.89 -13.31 16.64
C ALA A 194 4.29 -12.79 15.26
N VAL A 195 5.58 -12.53 15.02
CA VAL A 195 6.10 -12.15 13.68
C VAL A 195 5.88 -13.30 12.70
N SER A 196 6.27 -14.53 13.09
CA SER A 196 6.08 -15.73 12.26
C SER A 196 4.59 -15.97 11.93
N ASP A 197 3.69 -15.76 12.88
CA ASP A 197 2.25 -15.96 12.66
C ASP A 197 1.67 -14.87 11.74
N ARG A 198 2.17 -13.64 11.82
CA ARG A 198 1.81 -12.57 10.86
C ARG A 198 2.30 -12.89 9.44
N VAL A 199 3.50 -13.46 9.30
CA VAL A 199 4.00 -13.98 8.00
C VAL A 199 3.09 -15.08 7.47
N LYS A 200 2.78 -16.10 8.27
CA LYS A 200 1.89 -17.22 7.88
C LYS A 200 0.52 -16.73 7.41
N ARG A 201 0.03 -15.65 7.96
CA ARG A 201 -1.26 -15.06 7.61
C ARG A 201 -1.28 -14.48 6.20
N VAL A 202 -0.22 -13.76 5.82
CA VAL A 202 -0.13 -13.12 4.49
C VAL A 202 0.45 -14.04 3.43
N LEU A 203 1.12 -15.14 3.83
CA LEU A 203 1.83 -16.05 2.92
C LEU A 203 0.94 -16.64 1.83
N PRO A 204 -0.28 -17.15 2.08
CA PRO A 204 -1.13 -17.71 1.03
C PRO A 204 -1.47 -16.71 -0.08
N ALA A 205 -1.76 -15.46 0.29
CA ALA A 205 -2.02 -14.39 -0.68
C ALA A 205 -0.74 -14.00 -1.42
N ALA A 206 0.39 -13.88 -0.71
CA ALA A 206 1.69 -13.59 -1.30
C ALA A 206 2.10 -14.64 -2.32
N GLU A 207 1.98 -15.94 -2.00
CA GLU A 207 2.27 -17.04 -2.93
C GLU A 207 1.36 -17.01 -4.17
N THR A 208 0.07 -16.76 -3.95
CA THR A 208 -0.92 -16.71 -5.04
C THR A 208 -0.57 -15.60 -6.03
N TYR A 209 -0.38 -14.38 -5.55
CA TYR A 209 -0.16 -13.23 -6.41
C TYR A 209 1.29 -13.13 -6.91
N ALA A 210 2.27 -13.57 -6.14
CA ALA A 210 3.66 -13.71 -6.59
C ALA A 210 3.75 -14.65 -7.80
N ARG A 211 3.14 -15.84 -7.71
CA ARG A 211 3.07 -16.81 -8.82
C ARG A 211 2.33 -16.25 -10.02
N GLN A 212 1.18 -15.62 -9.79
CA GLN A 212 0.35 -15.05 -10.86
C GLN A 212 1.12 -13.98 -11.66
N TRP A 213 1.96 -13.18 -10.99
CA TRP A 213 2.64 -12.04 -11.60
C TRP A 213 4.12 -12.26 -11.86
N GLY A 214 4.64 -13.46 -11.60
CA GLY A 214 6.05 -13.80 -11.82
C GLY A 214 7.01 -12.98 -10.96
N VAL A 215 6.66 -12.74 -9.70
CA VAL A 215 7.46 -12.06 -8.68
C VAL A 215 7.87 -13.09 -7.63
N PRO A 216 9.10 -13.07 -7.08
CA PRO A 216 9.47 -13.96 -5.98
C PRO A 216 8.60 -13.75 -4.75
N THR A 217 8.08 -14.83 -4.15
CA THR A 217 7.24 -14.74 -2.95
C THR A 217 7.98 -14.12 -1.78
N GLU A 218 9.25 -14.50 -1.59
CA GLU A 218 10.14 -13.95 -0.58
C GLU A 218 10.33 -12.43 -0.72
N LEU A 219 10.38 -11.91 -1.94
CA LEU A 219 10.42 -10.47 -2.21
C LEU A 219 9.11 -9.78 -1.78
N VAL A 220 7.96 -10.36 -2.09
CA VAL A 220 6.66 -9.82 -1.65
C VAL A 220 6.59 -9.73 -0.13
N ILE A 221 6.98 -10.81 0.57
CA ILE A 221 7.02 -10.83 2.06
C ILE A 221 8.03 -9.83 2.61
N ALA A 222 9.22 -9.72 2.01
CA ALA A 222 10.24 -8.76 2.41
C ALA A 222 9.76 -7.31 2.31
N VAL A 223 8.99 -7.00 1.27
CA VAL A 223 8.39 -5.68 1.08
C VAL A 223 7.31 -5.42 2.11
N ILE A 224 6.36 -6.35 2.33
CA ILE A 224 5.34 -6.21 3.38
C ILE A 224 6.02 -5.95 4.75
N HIS A 225 7.04 -6.72 5.07
CA HIS A 225 7.81 -6.52 6.32
C HIS A 225 8.49 -5.14 6.35
N THR A 226 9.01 -4.65 5.23
CA THR A 226 9.71 -3.36 5.17
C THR A 226 8.73 -2.19 5.21
N GLU A 227 7.62 -2.28 4.51
CA GLU A 227 6.62 -1.21 4.42
C GLU A 227 5.79 -1.07 5.71
N SER A 228 5.33 -2.19 6.28
CA SER A 228 4.34 -2.16 7.35
C SER A 228 4.70 -2.97 8.60
N SER A 229 5.74 -3.79 8.56
CA SER A 229 5.98 -4.85 9.58
C SER A 229 4.74 -5.73 9.80
N PHE A 230 3.98 -5.97 8.73
CA PHE A 230 2.71 -6.71 8.73
C PHE A 230 1.56 -5.99 9.47
N ASN A 231 1.65 -4.67 9.70
CA ASN A 231 0.53 -3.89 10.19
C ASN A 231 -0.56 -3.80 9.11
N PRO A 232 -1.75 -4.40 9.30
CA PRO A 232 -2.81 -4.36 8.28
C PRO A 232 -3.40 -2.96 8.11
N LEU A 233 -3.24 -2.10 9.12
CA LEU A 233 -3.75 -0.73 9.17
C LEU A 233 -2.68 0.32 8.90
N ALA A 234 -1.56 -0.11 8.30
CA ALA A 234 -0.45 0.77 7.97
C ALA A 234 -0.90 1.91 7.06
N ARG A 235 -0.56 3.12 7.46
CA ARG A 235 -0.82 4.35 6.71
C ARG A 235 0.32 5.33 6.86
N SER A 236 0.54 6.18 5.86
CA SER A 236 1.54 7.23 5.94
C SER A 236 0.90 8.60 5.72
N HIS A 237 1.56 9.66 6.22
CA HIS A 237 1.14 11.05 6.00
C HIS A 237 1.16 11.46 4.52
N ILE A 238 1.96 10.81 3.69
CA ILE A 238 1.80 10.80 2.24
C ILE A 238 0.87 9.62 1.96
N PRO A 239 -0.32 9.80 1.38
CA PRO A 239 -1.35 8.77 1.37
C PRO A 239 -0.91 7.49 0.67
N ALA A 240 -0.30 6.60 1.45
CA ALA A 240 0.00 5.22 1.12
C ALA A 240 -0.69 4.31 2.14
N PHE A 241 -1.28 3.21 1.70
CA PHE A 241 -2.17 2.40 2.51
C PHE A 241 -1.85 0.91 2.47
N GLY A 242 -2.08 0.26 3.61
CA GLY A 242 -2.06 -1.19 3.77
C GLY A 242 -0.67 -1.81 3.81
N LEU A 243 -0.64 -3.13 3.75
CA LEU A 243 0.55 -3.95 3.98
C LEU A 243 1.75 -3.59 3.12
N MET A 244 1.53 -3.26 1.84
CA MET A 244 2.57 -2.92 0.87
C MET A 244 2.62 -1.41 0.55
N GLN A 245 1.93 -0.57 1.32
CA GLN A 245 1.97 0.89 1.24
C GLN A 245 1.79 1.44 -0.19
N ILE A 246 0.68 1.06 -0.83
CA ILE A 246 0.36 1.51 -2.18
C ILE A 246 -0.11 2.97 -2.17
N VAL A 247 0.52 3.80 -2.99
CA VAL A 247 0.11 5.20 -3.23
C VAL A 247 -0.90 5.23 -4.38
N PRO A 248 -2.16 5.64 -4.15
CA PRO A 248 -3.22 5.61 -5.16
C PRO A 248 -2.92 6.41 -6.43
N THR A 249 -2.30 7.59 -6.28
CA THR A 249 -2.08 8.55 -7.37
C THR A 249 -0.88 8.22 -8.28
N SER A 250 -0.04 7.27 -7.87
CA SER A 250 1.13 6.81 -8.64
C SER A 250 1.04 5.32 -8.95
N ALA A 251 1.50 4.46 -8.06
CA ALA A 251 1.45 3.01 -8.24
C ALA A 251 0.02 2.51 -8.53
N GLY A 252 -1.01 3.06 -7.85
CA GLY A 252 -2.41 2.71 -8.06
C GLY A 252 -2.87 2.95 -9.51
N LYS A 253 -2.49 4.08 -10.11
CA LYS A 253 -2.80 4.38 -11.53
C LYS A 253 -2.09 3.44 -12.49
N ASP A 254 -0.82 3.13 -12.24
CA ASP A 254 -0.06 2.18 -13.06
C ASP A 254 -0.68 0.77 -13.02
N ILE A 255 -1.04 0.32 -11.81
CA ILE A 255 -1.68 -0.98 -11.56
C ILE A 255 -3.01 -1.08 -12.32
N THR A 256 -3.89 -0.11 -12.14
CA THR A 256 -5.22 -0.13 -12.77
C THR A 256 -5.14 0.05 -14.28
N GLY A 257 -4.22 0.88 -14.76
CA GLY A 257 -3.93 1.01 -16.19
C GLY A 257 -3.49 -0.31 -16.82
N PHE A 258 -2.68 -1.08 -16.10
CA PHE A 258 -2.23 -2.39 -16.57
C PHE A 258 -3.35 -3.45 -16.51
N LEU A 259 -4.08 -3.54 -15.39
CA LEU A 259 -5.09 -4.58 -15.17
C LEU A 259 -6.37 -4.35 -15.99
N HIS A 260 -6.73 -3.10 -16.23
CA HIS A 260 -8.05 -2.74 -16.79
C HIS A 260 -7.96 -1.90 -18.07
N GLY A 261 -6.74 -1.64 -18.57
CA GLY A 261 -6.53 -0.75 -19.72
C GLY A 261 -6.81 0.73 -19.45
N GLN A 262 -7.17 1.08 -18.22
CA GLN A 262 -7.60 2.42 -17.82
C GLN A 262 -7.03 2.76 -16.44
N GLN A 263 -6.39 3.92 -16.33
CA GLN A 263 -5.89 4.42 -15.05
C GLN A 263 -7.05 4.86 -14.16
N ARG A 264 -7.13 4.29 -12.96
CA ARG A 264 -8.11 4.64 -11.94
C ARG A 264 -7.41 4.71 -10.58
N LEU A 265 -7.95 5.49 -9.66
CA LEU A 265 -7.48 5.50 -8.29
C LEU A 265 -8.00 4.27 -7.54
N LEU A 266 -7.10 3.62 -6.83
CA LEU A 266 -7.47 2.62 -5.83
C LEU A 266 -7.92 3.36 -4.56
N THR A 267 -9.08 2.99 -4.03
CA THR A 267 -9.61 3.65 -2.82
C THR A 267 -8.89 3.14 -1.56
N PRO A 268 -8.88 3.92 -0.47
CA PRO A 268 -8.33 3.46 0.82
C PRO A 268 -8.98 2.17 1.31
N GLU A 269 -10.31 2.03 1.18
CA GLU A 269 -11.04 0.83 1.58
C GLU A 269 -10.59 -0.41 0.79
N TYR A 270 -10.27 -0.24 -0.51
CA TYR A 270 -9.67 -1.30 -1.32
C TYR A 270 -8.28 -1.68 -0.79
N LEU A 271 -7.48 -0.68 -0.42
CA LEU A 271 -6.09 -0.86 -0.03
C LEU A 271 -5.90 -1.30 1.43
N PHE A 272 -6.89 -1.15 2.30
CA PHE A 272 -6.88 -1.77 3.64
C PHE A 272 -7.30 -3.25 3.64
N ASP A 273 -7.85 -3.76 2.54
CA ASP A 273 -8.02 -5.20 2.37
C ASP A 273 -6.67 -5.88 2.11
N PRO A 274 -6.20 -6.81 2.97
CA PRO A 274 -4.87 -7.40 2.85
C PRO A 274 -4.64 -8.12 1.51
N ASN A 275 -5.61 -8.87 1.02
CA ASN A 275 -5.48 -9.64 -0.22
C ASN A 275 -5.38 -8.71 -1.43
N ARG A 276 -6.24 -7.70 -1.50
CA ARG A 276 -6.24 -6.69 -2.58
C ARG A 276 -4.97 -5.85 -2.57
N ASN A 277 -4.47 -5.53 -1.38
CA ASN A 277 -3.23 -4.78 -1.22
C ASN A 277 -2.01 -5.58 -1.70
N ILE A 278 -1.91 -6.87 -1.31
CA ILE A 278 -0.85 -7.77 -1.76
C ILE A 278 -0.93 -8.00 -3.28
N GLN A 279 -2.14 -8.17 -3.82
CA GLN A 279 -2.33 -8.23 -5.28
C GLN A 279 -1.80 -6.97 -5.95
N ALA A 280 -2.21 -5.80 -5.49
CA ALA A 280 -1.78 -4.51 -6.05
C ALA A 280 -0.26 -4.33 -6.01
N GLY A 281 0.38 -4.63 -4.87
CA GLY A 281 1.84 -4.56 -4.73
C GLY A 281 2.58 -5.54 -5.62
N SER A 282 2.08 -6.77 -5.77
CA SER A 282 2.66 -7.78 -6.67
C SER A 282 2.56 -7.36 -8.14
N VAL A 283 1.43 -6.78 -8.56
CA VAL A 283 1.27 -6.19 -9.90
C VAL A 283 2.26 -5.06 -10.12
N TYR A 284 2.44 -4.17 -9.14
CA TYR A 284 3.38 -3.07 -9.29
C TYR A 284 4.83 -3.55 -9.42
N PHE A 285 5.25 -4.56 -8.64
CA PHE A 285 6.55 -5.21 -8.84
C PHE A 285 6.70 -5.85 -10.22
N HIS A 286 5.66 -6.54 -10.70
CA HIS A 286 5.64 -7.05 -12.07
C HIS A 286 5.90 -5.95 -13.10
N LEU A 287 5.24 -4.79 -12.96
CA LEU A 287 5.46 -3.65 -13.84
C LEU A 287 6.88 -3.10 -13.75
N LEU A 288 7.44 -2.97 -12.55
CA LEU A 288 8.81 -2.50 -12.36
C LEU A 288 9.82 -3.43 -13.02
N ILE A 289 9.66 -4.75 -12.87
CA ILE A 289 10.58 -5.76 -13.41
C ILE A 289 10.40 -5.92 -14.93
N ASN A 290 9.15 -6.08 -15.40
CA ASN A 290 8.88 -6.57 -16.75
C ASN A 290 8.45 -5.48 -17.75
N ARG A 291 8.19 -4.25 -17.28
CA ARG A 291 7.89 -3.11 -18.13
C ARG A 291 8.96 -2.02 -18.01
N TYR A 292 9.22 -1.50 -16.80
CA TYR A 292 10.11 -0.37 -16.59
C TYR A 292 11.60 -0.73 -16.75
N PHE A 293 12.03 -1.87 -16.20
CA PHE A 293 13.42 -2.33 -16.27
C PHE A 293 13.62 -3.59 -17.11
N LYS A 294 12.71 -3.87 -18.04
CA LYS A 294 12.76 -5.06 -18.92
C LYS A 294 14.07 -5.20 -19.68
N ASP A 295 14.72 -4.08 -20.03
CA ASP A 295 15.94 -4.03 -20.82
C ASP A 295 17.22 -4.24 -19.98
N VAL A 296 17.10 -4.36 -18.66
CA VAL A 296 18.21 -4.75 -17.76
C VAL A 296 18.38 -6.26 -17.86
N ARG A 297 19.50 -6.74 -18.42
CA ARG A 297 19.73 -8.15 -18.76
C ARG A 297 19.94 -9.03 -17.53
N ASN A 298 20.75 -8.57 -16.59
CA ASN A 298 21.02 -9.30 -15.36
C ASN A 298 19.83 -9.22 -14.41
N THR A 299 19.31 -10.35 -13.99
CA THR A 299 18.11 -10.46 -13.13
C THR A 299 18.33 -9.81 -11.77
N GLN A 300 19.48 -10.00 -11.15
CA GLN A 300 19.78 -9.42 -9.83
C GLN A 300 19.88 -7.87 -9.90
N SER A 301 20.54 -7.35 -10.94
CA SER A 301 20.59 -5.90 -11.19
C SER A 301 19.20 -5.32 -11.41
N ARG A 302 18.34 -6.03 -12.15
CA ARG A 302 16.95 -5.66 -12.40
C ARG A 302 16.15 -5.60 -11.10
N PHE A 303 16.33 -6.57 -10.20
CA PHE A 303 15.67 -6.60 -8.90
C PHE A 303 16.13 -5.44 -8.00
N TYR A 304 17.42 -5.14 -7.91
CA TYR A 304 17.89 -3.98 -7.15
C TYR A 304 17.28 -2.67 -7.65
N MET A 305 17.21 -2.48 -8.98
CA MET A 305 16.58 -1.30 -9.56
C MET A 305 15.06 -1.28 -9.30
N ALA A 306 14.36 -2.41 -9.38
CA ALA A 306 12.93 -2.52 -9.09
C ALA A 306 12.62 -2.28 -7.61
N ILE A 307 13.41 -2.81 -6.68
CA ILE A 307 13.27 -2.59 -5.24
C ILE A 307 13.44 -1.09 -4.92
N ALA A 308 14.48 -0.46 -5.43
CA ALA A 308 14.69 0.98 -5.24
C ALA A 308 13.53 1.80 -5.84
N ALA A 309 13.05 1.42 -7.03
CA ALA A 309 11.97 2.09 -7.73
C ALA A 309 10.61 1.93 -7.04
N TYR A 310 10.39 0.85 -6.33
CA TYR A 310 9.17 0.66 -5.54
C TYR A 310 9.00 1.80 -4.51
N ASN A 311 10.07 2.17 -3.85
CA ASN A 311 10.09 3.24 -2.84
C ASN A 311 10.12 4.65 -3.46
N THR A 312 10.99 4.89 -4.48
CA THR A 312 11.24 6.25 -4.97
C THR A 312 10.72 6.53 -6.38
N GLY A 313 10.21 5.51 -7.06
CA GLY A 313 9.76 5.58 -8.45
C GLY A 313 10.87 5.34 -9.47
N PRO A 314 10.53 4.79 -10.66
CA PRO A 314 11.51 4.40 -11.69
C PRO A 314 12.32 5.58 -12.26
N GLY A 315 11.72 6.78 -12.31
CA GLY A 315 12.41 7.99 -12.79
C GLY A 315 13.58 8.43 -11.88
N ASN A 316 13.44 8.29 -10.56
CA ASN A 316 14.51 8.60 -9.62
C ASN A 316 15.64 7.57 -9.67
N VAL A 317 15.32 6.30 -9.88
CA VAL A 317 16.32 5.26 -10.13
C VAL A 317 17.08 5.53 -11.42
N ALA A 318 16.39 5.90 -12.50
CA ALA A 318 17.05 6.27 -13.75
C ALA A 318 17.96 7.49 -13.58
N ARG A 319 17.55 8.49 -12.78
CA ARG A 319 18.36 9.67 -12.45
C ARG A 319 19.60 9.27 -11.63
N ALA A 320 19.47 8.40 -10.68
CA ALA A 320 20.60 7.86 -9.92
C ALA A 320 21.60 7.14 -10.82
N MET A 321 21.12 6.38 -11.81
CA MET A 321 21.98 5.62 -12.73
C MET A 321 22.69 6.49 -13.78
N THR A 322 22.07 7.58 -14.25
CA THR A 322 22.57 8.29 -15.44
C THR A 322 22.37 9.81 -15.42
N ASN A 323 21.98 10.37 -14.28
CA ASN A 323 21.61 11.79 -14.12
C ASN A 323 20.47 12.27 -15.06
N THR A 324 19.69 11.30 -15.60
CA THR A 324 18.50 11.56 -16.44
C THR A 324 17.35 10.65 -16.02
N THR A 325 16.13 10.98 -16.39
CA THR A 325 14.96 10.12 -16.14
C THR A 325 14.75 9.04 -17.20
N SER A 326 15.69 8.88 -18.13
CA SER A 326 15.60 7.91 -19.23
C SER A 326 15.88 6.48 -18.75
N LEU A 327 14.84 5.66 -18.72
CA LEU A 327 14.93 4.25 -18.37
C LEU A 327 15.82 3.46 -19.33
N THR A 328 15.79 3.79 -20.61
CA THR A 328 16.65 3.17 -21.62
C THR A 328 18.14 3.43 -21.34
N ARG A 329 18.50 4.68 -20.98
CA ARG A 329 19.90 5.00 -20.60
C ARG A 329 20.29 4.29 -19.31
N ALA A 330 19.41 4.27 -18.31
CA ALA A 330 19.66 3.58 -17.05
C ALA A 330 19.87 2.08 -17.25
N SER A 331 19.05 1.43 -18.08
CA SER A 331 19.20 0.01 -18.41
C SER A 331 20.52 -0.29 -19.15
N ARG A 332 20.92 0.58 -20.09
CA ARG A 332 22.23 0.45 -20.77
C ARG A 332 23.39 0.59 -19.80
N ALA A 333 23.34 1.55 -18.88
CA ALA A 333 24.37 1.72 -17.85
C ALA A 333 24.44 0.51 -16.93
N ALA A 334 23.30 0.02 -16.43
CA ALA A 334 23.24 -1.19 -15.60
C ALA A 334 23.79 -2.44 -16.31
N ASN A 335 23.59 -2.56 -17.64
CA ASN A 335 24.11 -3.68 -18.44
C ASN A 335 25.64 -3.65 -18.65
N GLN A 336 26.32 -2.57 -18.29
CA GLN A 336 27.79 -2.46 -18.30
C GLN A 336 28.40 -2.74 -16.91
N MET A 337 27.56 -3.01 -15.90
CA MET A 337 27.95 -3.21 -14.51
C MET A 337 27.63 -4.64 -14.06
N SER A 338 28.46 -5.18 -13.18
CA SER A 338 28.08 -6.37 -12.41
C SER A 338 26.93 -6.03 -11.43
N PRO A 339 26.16 -7.02 -10.95
CA PRO A 339 25.10 -6.78 -9.96
C PRO A 339 25.60 -6.03 -8.71
N LYS A 340 26.80 -6.39 -8.22
CA LYS A 340 27.42 -5.71 -7.10
C LYS A 340 27.68 -4.21 -7.40
N GLN A 341 28.20 -3.91 -8.58
CA GLN A 341 28.43 -2.53 -9.00
C GLN A 341 27.13 -1.74 -9.17
N VAL A 342 26.05 -2.36 -9.68
CA VAL A 342 24.73 -1.71 -9.74
C VAL A 342 24.21 -1.37 -8.33
N TYR A 343 24.31 -2.31 -7.38
CA TYR A 343 23.92 -2.07 -5.99
C TYR A 343 24.71 -0.93 -5.37
N GLU A 344 26.06 -0.96 -5.45
CA GLU A 344 26.95 0.08 -4.92
C GLU A 344 26.69 1.45 -5.56
N HIS A 345 26.42 1.47 -6.86
CA HIS A 345 26.06 2.68 -7.59
C HIS A 345 24.74 3.28 -7.09
N LEU A 346 23.69 2.45 -6.92
CA LEU A 346 22.43 2.89 -6.34
C LEU A 346 22.62 3.42 -4.91
N MET A 347 23.38 2.71 -4.08
CA MET A 347 23.70 3.15 -2.72
C MET A 347 24.46 4.47 -2.67
N THR A 348 25.24 4.78 -3.69
CA THR A 348 25.98 6.05 -3.79
C THR A 348 25.07 7.18 -4.25
N TYR A 349 24.31 6.99 -5.34
CA TYR A 349 23.66 8.06 -6.08
C TYR A 349 22.15 8.21 -5.87
N LEU A 350 21.49 7.28 -5.18
CA LEU A 350 20.08 7.49 -4.80
C LEU A 350 19.95 8.74 -3.91
N PRO A 351 18.97 9.64 -4.19
CA PRO A 351 18.94 10.96 -3.56
C PRO A 351 18.58 10.92 -2.08
N ALA A 352 17.76 9.96 -1.66
CA ALA A 352 17.24 9.87 -0.31
C ALA A 352 17.91 8.74 0.49
N SER A 353 18.34 9.02 1.71
CA SER A 353 18.81 8.00 2.65
C SER A 353 17.75 6.94 2.96
N GLU A 354 16.48 7.35 2.97
CA GLU A 354 15.33 6.44 3.13
C GLU A 354 15.33 5.34 2.05
N THR A 355 15.50 5.71 0.77
CA THR A 355 15.52 4.74 -0.33
C THR A 355 16.73 3.81 -0.27
N LYS A 356 17.90 4.32 0.15
CA LYS A 356 19.09 3.50 0.37
C LYS A 356 18.85 2.45 1.47
N ASN A 357 18.32 2.89 2.61
CA ASN A 357 17.96 2.01 3.72
C ASN A 357 16.87 1.01 3.31
N TYR A 358 15.93 1.44 2.47
CA TYR A 358 14.88 0.57 1.93
C TYR A 358 15.46 -0.55 1.07
N LEU A 359 16.32 -0.21 0.11
CA LEU A 359 17.00 -1.20 -0.74
C LEU A 359 17.77 -2.23 0.10
N THR A 360 18.53 -1.77 1.10
CA THR A 360 19.26 -2.66 2.01
C THR A 360 18.31 -3.58 2.79
N LYS A 361 17.31 -3.01 3.46
CA LYS A 361 16.36 -3.78 4.29
C LYS A 361 15.58 -4.82 3.48
N VAL A 362 15.09 -4.45 2.28
CA VAL A 362 14.35 -5.40 1.43
C VAL A 362 15.26 -6.54 0.96
N THR A 363 16.47 -6.23 0.53
CA THR A 363 17.43 -7.26 0.07
C THR A 363 17.82 -8.23 1.19
N GLU A 364 18.08 -7.72 2.39
CA GLU A 364 18.40 -8.56 3.56
C GLU A 364 17.22 -9.44 3.96
N ARG A 365 16.01 -8.88 3.97
CA ARG A 365 14.77 -9.60 4.30
C ARG A 365 14.39 -10.64 3.25
N GLU A 366 14.58 -10.34 1.97
CA GLU A 366 14.39 -11.29 0.89
C GLU A 366 15.30 -12.52 1.09
N ALA A 367 16.59 -12.32 1.32
CA ALA A 367 17.53 -13.40 1.60
C ALA A 367 17.18 -14.18 2.89
N HIS A 368 16.65 -13.50 3.91
CA HIS A 368 16.15 -14.16 5.12
C HIS A 368 14.93 -15.05 4.83
N TYR A 369 13.93 -14.53 4.11
CA TYR A 369 12.72 -15.30 3.81
C TYR A 369 12.98 -16.44 2.82
N GLN A 370 13.88 -16.29 1.87
CA GLN A 370 14.31 -17.37 1.01
C GLN A 370 14.85 -18.57 1.82
N LYS A 371 15.60 -18.33 2.90
CA LYS A 371 16.13 -19.38 3.78
C LYS A 371 15.04 -19.97 4.69
N THR A 372 14.15 -19.14 5.24
CA THR A 372 13.22 -19.55 6.30
C THR A 372 11.93 -20.14 5.79
N LEU A 373 11.48 -19.76 4.60
CA LEU A 373 10.26 -20.29 3.98
C LEU A 373 10.54 -21.51 3.10
N GLY A 374 11.81 -21.79 2.77
CA GLY A 374 12.21 -22.94 1.92
C GLY A 374 11.72 -22.79 0.47
N LEU A 375 11.59 -21.54 -0.02
CA LEU A 375 11.11 -21.18 -1.35
C LEU A 375 12.24 -21.10 -2.37
#